data_fd81a3fd3628ecc6dcf9f592d066ed4d
#
_entry.id   fd81a3fd3628ecc6dcf9f592d066ed4d
#
_cell.length_a   1.000
_cell.length_b   1.000
_cell.length_c   1.000
_cell.angle_alpha   90.00
_cell.angle_beta   90.00
_cell.angle_gamma   90.00
#
_symmetry.space_group_name_H-M   'P 1'
#
loop_
_entity.id
_entity.type
_entity.pdbx_description
1 polymer ?
#
loop_
_entity_poly.entity_id
_entity_poly.type
_entity_poly.pdbx_seq_one_letter_code
_entity_poly.pdbx_strand_id
1 'polypeptide(L)'
;MIKNKVFLIGNAHLDPVWLWRRTEGYAEIKATFRSALDRMNEFEDYVFTASSASYYKWIEESEPEMFEEIKERVAQGRWVIAGGLWVQPDCNIPSGESFARHLLYSQRYYLEKFGKTANFGYNVDSFGHNGMLPQLLKHGGIGTYVFMRPDKVENPSLPTGLFNWQSPDGSRVLTYRLTTSYSDDYYSPERFPEYAGLS
;
A
#
# COMPACT_ATOMS: atom_id res chain seq x y z
N MET A 1 24.79 19.76 -13.00
CA MET A 1 24.33 18.40 -13.35
C MET A 1 23.24 18.00 -12.36
N ILE A 2 22.03 17.72 -12.83
CA ILE A 2 20.97 17.16 -11.98
C ILE A 2 21.41 15.72 -11.66
N LYS A 3 21.70 15.44 -10.40
CA LYS A 3 21.96 14.07 -9.97
C LYS A 3 20.62 13.34 -9.95
N ASN A 4 20.45 12.33 -10.78
CA ASN A 4 19.29 11.46 -10.71
C ASN A 4 19.24 10.80 -9.33
N LYS A 5 18.04 10.80 -8.72
CA LYS A 5 17.80 10.12 -7.44
C LYS A 5 16.87 8.96 -7.68
N VAL A 6 17.20 7.80 -7.13
CA VAL A 6 16.32 6.63 -7.06
C VAL A 6 15.89 6.46 -5.63
N PHE A 7 14.57 6.30 -5.41
CA PHE A 7 14.00 6.05 -4.10
C PHE A 7 13.59 4.59 -4.02
N LEU A 8 14.17 3.86 -3.08
CA LEU A 8 13.77 2.49 -2.77
C LEU A 8 12.75 2.56 -1.63
N ILE A 9 11.56 2.00 -1.88
CA ILE A 9 10.46 2.01 -0.92
C ILE A 9 10.24 0.59 -0.44
N GLY A 10 10.60 0.31 0.82
CA GLY A 10 10.29 -0.96 1.46
C GLY A 10 8.79 -1.16 1.57
N ASN A 11 8.26 -2.25 1.04
CA ASN A 11 6.84 -2.61 1.13
C ASN A 11 6.68 -4.13 1.02
N ALA A 12 5.48 -4.62 1.32
CA ALA A 12 5.06 -5.98 1.01
C ALA A 12 3.59 -5.99 0.59
N HIS A 13 3.29 -6.75 -0.47
CA HIS A 13 1.93 -7.18 -0.76
C HIS A 13 1.73 -8.56 -0.15
N LEU A 14 0.70 -8.70 0.66
CA LEU A 14 0.40 -9.93 1.39
C LEU A 14 -1.07 -10.27 1.20
N ASP A 15 -1.35 -11.51 0.85
CA ASP A 15 -2.72 -12.01 0.80
C ASP A 15 -3.10 -12.59 2.17
N PRO A 16 -4.12 -12.04 2.85
CA PRO A 16 -4.56 -12.59 4.13
C PRO A 16 -5.13 -14.01 4.02
N VAL A 17 -5.64 -14.33 2.85
CA VAL A 17 -6.13 -15.65 2.41
C VAL A 17 -5.96 -15.75 0.90
N TRP A 18 -5.41 -16.84 0.40
CA TRP A 18 -5.27 -17.12 -1.04
C TRP A 18 -5.27 -18.65 -1.27
N LEU A 19 -4.16 -19.25 -1.71
CA LEU A 19 -3.98 -20.72 -1.76
C LEU A 19 -3.68 -21.31 -0.36
N TRP A 20 -3.75 -20.47 0.65
CA TRP A 20 -3.56 -20.79 2.05
C TRP A 20 -4.71 -20.24 2.90
N ARG A 21 -4.80 -20.72 4.13
CA ARG A 21 -5.81 -20.29 5.09
C ARG A 21 -5.38 -19.03 5.84
N ARG A 22 -6.32 -18.42 6.56
CA ARG A 22 -6.06 -17.22 7.37
C ARG A 22 -4.90 -17.39 8.36
N THR A 23 -4.71 -18.60 8.91
CA THR A 23 -3.63 -18.86 9.87
C THR A 23 -2.25 -18.72 9.25
N GLU A 24 -2.08 -19.22 8.04
CA GLU A 24 -0.83 -19.07 7.29
C GLU A 24 -0.64 -17.63 6.84
N GLY A 25 -1.69 -16.98 6.33
CA GLY A 25 -1.64 -15.54 5.97
C GLY A 25 -1.27 -14.66 7.16
N TYR A 26 -1.79 -14.94 8.35
CA TYR A 26 -1.39 -14.26 9.57
C TYR A 26 0.10 -14.50 9.91
N ALA A 27 0.59 -15.73 9.77
CA ALA A 27 1.98 -16.04 10.03
C ALA A 27 2.93 -15.27 9.10
N GLU A 28 2.59 -15.15 7.81
CA GLU A 28 3.34 -14.37 6.82
C GLU A 28 3.32 -12.86 7.17
N ILE A 29 2.17 -12.32 7.56
CA ILE A 29 2.07 -10.93 8.00
C ILE A 29 2.94 -10.67 9.22
N LYS A 30 2.87 -11.53 10.24
CA LYS A 30 3.70 -11.44 11.44
C LYS A 30 5.19 -11.49 11.10
N ALA A 31 5.61 -12.45 10.29
CA ALA A 31 7.01 -12.62 9.88
C ALA A 31 7.51 -11.39 9.08
N THR A 32 6.72 -10.89 8.17
CA THR A 32 7.03 -9.70 7.36
C THR A 32 7.17 -8.45 8.24
N PHE A 33 6.22 -8.22 9.16
CA PHE A 33 6.26 -7.06 10.05
C PHE A 33 7.45 -7.14 11.01
N ARG A 34 7.75 -8.33 11.55
CA ARG A 34 8.95 -8.53 12.37
C ARG A 34 10.23 -8.25 11.58
N SER A 35 10.33 -8.80 10.37
CA SER A 35 11.48 -8.56 9.49
C SER A 35 11.68 -7.07 9.19
N ALA A 36 10.60 -6.32 8.91
CA ALA A 36 10.68 -4.89 8.68
C ALA A 36 11.18 -4.12 9.91
N LEU A 37 10.69 -4.46 11.10
CA LEU A 37 11.16 -3.86 12.35
C LEU A 37 12.63 -4.18 12.63
N ASP A 38 13.06 -5.41 12.38
CA ASP A 38 14.47 -5.81 12.51
C ASP A 38 15.38 -5.04 11.56
N ARG A 39 14.95 -4.83 10.31
CA ARG A 39 15.68 -3.95 9.35
C ARG A 39 15.73 -2.50 9.82
N MET A 40 14.68 -1.99 10.45
CA MET A 40 14.70 -0.66 11.06
C MET A 40 15.67 -0.56 12.24
N ASN A 41 15.90 -1.64 12.96
CA ASN A 41 16.91 -1.68 14.02
C ASN A 41 18.34 -1.71 13.49
N GLU A 42 18.56 -2.31 12.31
CA GLU A 42 19.87 -2.35 11.67
C GLU A 42 20.21 -1.08 10.89
N PHE A 43 19.20 -0.47 10.24
CA PHE A 43 19.39 0.65 9.31
C PHE A 43 18.52 1.83 9.72
N GLU A 44 19.15 2.94 10.10
CA GLU A 44 18.46 4.13 10.63
C GLU A 44 17.55 4.81 9.60
N ASP A 45 17.91 4.78 8.34
CA ASP A 45 17.20 5.41 7.22
C ASP A 45 16.21 4.46 6.50
N TYR A 46 16.12 3.20 6.94
CA TYR A 46 15.14 2.27 6.37
C TYR A 46 13.71 2.67 6.72
N VAL A 47 12.87 2.80 5.69
CA VAL A 47 11.44 3.10 5.79
C VAL A 47 10.64 1.96 5.19
N PHE A 48 9.61 1.51 5.90
CA PHE A 48 8.70 0.47 5.44
C PHE A 48 7.28 1.00 5.28
N THR A 49 6.62 0.60 4.21
CA THR A 49 5.25 0.97 3.90
C THR A 49 4.37 -0.27 3.99
N ALA A 50 3.32 -0.23 4.80
CA ALA A 50 2.38 -1.34 4.95
C ALA A 50 0.94 -0.88 4.82
N SER A 51 0.15 -1.64 4.06
CA SER A 51 -1.28 -1.46 3.87
C SER A 51 -2.09 -2.44 4.72
N SER A 52 -3.43 -2.27 4.65
CA SER A 52 -4.44 -3.15 5.26
C SER A 52 -4.56 -3.04 6.78
N ALA A 53 -5.57 -2.29 7.21
CA ALA A 53 -5.84 -2.08 8.65
C ALA A 53 -6.06 -3.40 9.42
N SER A 54 -6.61 -4.43 8.75
CA SER A 54 -6.81 -5.75 9.34
C SER A 54 -5.52 -6.41 9.83
N TYR A 55 -4.39 -6.15 9.16
CA TYR A 55 -3.10 -6.74 9.55
C TYR A 55 -2.61 -6.16 10.87
N TYR A 56 -2.71 -4.84 11.01
CA TYR A 56 -2.39 -4.17 12.27
C TYR A 56 -3.32 -4.63 13.39
N LYS A 57 -4.61 -4.83 13.09
CA LYS A 57 -5.58 -5.34 14.07
C LYS A 57 -5.21 -6.75 14.54
N TRP A 58 -4.78 -7.62 13.63
CA TRP A 58 -4.33 -8.97 13.99
C TRP A 58 -3.05 -8.94 14.85
N ILE A 59 -2.10 -8.07 14.52
CA ILE A 59 -0.87 -7.89 15.32
C ILE A 59 -1.21 -7.28 16.68
N GLU A 60 -2.08 -6.28 16.76
CA GLU A 60 -2.54 -5.71 18.03
C GLU A 60 -3.12 -6.77 18.97
N GLU A 61 -3.92 -7.70 18.44
CA GLU A 61 -4.58 -8.74 19.23
C GLU A 61 -3.67 -9.89 19.65
N SER A 62 -2.68 -10.21 18.85
CA SER A 62 -1.87 -11.43 19.05
C SER A 62 -0.43 -11.17 19.46
N GLU A 63 0.12 -9.99 19.14
CA GLU A 63 1.51 -9.59 19.35
C GLU A 63 1.58 -8.15 19.87
N PRO A 64 1.03 -7.86 21.05
CA PRO A 64 0.88 -6.49 21.54
C PRO A 64 2.21 -5.74 21.67
N GLU A 65 3.29 -6.41 22.03
CA GLU A 65 4.63 -5.80 22.12
C GLU A 65 5.13 -5.35 20.74
N MET A 66 4.94 -6.19 19.70
CA MET A 66 5.26 -5.82 18.32
C MET A 66 4.39 -4.66 17.84
N PHE A 67 3.13 -4.62 18.25
CA PHE A 67 2.24 -3.52 17.89
C PHE A 67 2.68 -2.18 18.47
N GLU A 68 3.15 -2.16 19.73
CA GLU A 68 3.72 -0.95 20.33
C GLU A 68 5.00 -0.52 19.61
N GLU A 69 5.89 -1.44 19.23
CA GLU A 69 7.08 -1.15 18.43
C GLU A 69 6.70 -0.53 17.08
N ILE A 70 5.67 -1.05 16.40
CA ILE A 70 5.14 -0.44 15.16
C ILE A 70 4.66 0.99 15.42
N LYS A 71 3.93 1.25 16.50
CA LYS A 71 3.47 2.60 16.86
C LYS A 71 4.63 3.58 17.03
N GLU A 72 5.70 3.17 17.65
CA GLU A 72 6.91 3.97 17.79
C GLU A 72 7.51 4.30 16.41
N ARG A 73 7.64 3.31 15.52
CA ARG A 73 8.16 3.53 14.16
C ARG A 73 7.25 4.42 13.32
N VAL A 74 5.92 4.33 13.52
CA VAL A 74 4.94 5.23 12.90
C VAL A 74 5.12 6.67 13.40
N ALA A 75 5.34 6.86 14.71
CA ALA A 75 5.60 8.18 15.29
C ALA A 75 6.91 8.80 14.78
N GLN A 76 7.94 7.98 14.58
CA GLN A 76 9.23 8.38 14.00
C GLN A 76 9.15 8.66 12.48
N GLY A 77 8.05 8.34 11.81
CA GLY A 77 7.90 8.48 10.35
C GLY A 77 8.63 7.39 9.55
N ARG A 78 9.13 6.36 10.19
CA ARG A 78 9.85 5.24 9.56
C ARG A 78 8.94 4.08 9.16
N TRP A 79 7.74 4.02 9.71
CA TRP A 79 6.68 3.11 9.29
C TRP A 79 5.53 3.92 8.72
N VAL A 80 5.23 3.71 7.43
CA VAL A 80 4.22 4.47 6.71
C VAL A 80 2.95 3.64 6.56
N ILE A 81 1.86 4.16 7.12
CA ILE A 81 0.53 3.53 6.99
C ILE A 81 -0.03 3.88 5.62
N ALA A 82 -0.34 2.86 4.82
CA ALA A 82 -0.80 3.00 3.45
C ALA A 82 -2.21 2.41 3.25
N GLY A 83 -2.79 2.69 2.11
CA GLY A 83 -3.99 2.05 1.58
C GLY A 83 -5.30 2.66 2.04
N GLY A 84 -5.43 2.96 3.33
CA GLY A 84 -6.66 3.50 3.91
C GLY A 84 -7.88 2.58 3.84
N LEU A 85 -7.68 1.31 3.47
CA LEU A 85 -8.71 0.29 3.33
C LEU A 85 -8.48 -0.83 4.36
N TRP A 86 -9.55 -1.53 4.74
CA TRP A 86 -9.47 -2.61 5.72
C TRP A 86 -8.61 -3.78 5.24
N VAL A 87 -8.75 -4.15 3.97
CA VAL A 87 -7.83 -4.99 3.19
C VAL A 87 -7.65 -4.34 1.82
N GLN A 88 -6.69 -4.80 1.02
CA GLN A 88 -6.67 -4.47 -0.42
C GLN A 88 -7.79 -5.27 -1.09
N PRO A 89 -8.91 -4.64 -1.50
CA PRO A 89 -10.06 -5.37 -2.01
C PRO A 89 -9.93 -5.65 -3.51
N ASP A 90 -10.68 -6.64 -4.00
CA ASP A 90 -11.11 -6.58 -5.40
C ASP A 90 -11.87 -5.28 -5.64
N CYS A 91 -11.59 -4.59 -6.74
CA CYS A 91 -12.17 -3.27 -6.99
C CYS A 91 -13.40 -3.28 -7.90
N ASN A 92 -13.85 -4.43 -8.37
CA ASN A 92 -15.00 -4.55 -9.27
C ASN A 92 -16.19 -5.31 -8.66
N ILE A 93 -15.93 -6.21 -7.70
CA ILE A 93 -16.97 -7.08 -7.11
C ILE A 93 -17.67 -6.44 -5.90
N PRO A 94 -16.96 -5.81 -4.92
CA PRO A 94 -17.62 -5.24 -3.76
C PRO A 94 -18.51 -4.05 -4.12
N SER A 95 -19.62 -3.89 -3.37
CA SER A 95 -20.51 -2.74 -3.52
C SER A 95 -19.85 -1.43 -3.03
N GLY A 96 -20.39 -0.30 -3.46
CA GLY A 96 -19.95 1.02 -2.97
C GLY A 96 -20.08 1.16 -1.45
N GLU A 97 -21.10 0.54 -0.84
CA GLU A 97 -21.25 0.49 0.63
C GLU A 97 -20.13 -0.31 1.29
N SER A 98 -19.67 -1.41 0.69
CA SER A 98 -18.50 -2.15 1.17
C SER A 98 -17.24 -1.28 1.17
N PHE A 99 -17.00 -0.53 0.10
CA PHE A 99 -15.89 0.41 0.03
C PHE A 99 -15.99 1.52 1.05
N ALA A 100 -17.17 2.11 1.24
CA ALA A 100 -17.39 3.13 2.25
C ALA A 100 -17.06 2.61 3.66
N ARG A 101 -17.46 1.36 3.98
CA ARG A 101 -17.12 0.71 5.25
C ARG A 101 -15.65 0.37 5.37
N HIS A 102 -15.00 -0.10 4.30
CA HIS A 102 -13.56 -0.31 4.28
C HIS A 102 -12.80 0.96 4.69
N LEU A 103 -13.15 2.10 4.09
CA LEU A 103 -12.55 3.40 4.38
C LEU A 103 -12.88 3.86 5.80
N LEU A 104 -14.15 3.79 6.20
CA LEU A 104 -14.59 4.25 7.51
C LEU A 104 -13.89 3.50 8.65
N TYR A 105 -13.90 2.17 8.61
CA TYR A 105 -13.33 1.36 9.68
C TYR A 105 -11.81 1.45 9.72
N SER A 106 -11.14 1.42 8.57
CA SER A 106 -9.68 1.53 8.54
C SER A 106 -9.18 2.90 8.99
N GLN A 107 -9.77 3.98 8.48
CA GLN A 107 -9.35 5.34 8.82
C GLN A 107 -9.61 5.67 10.29
N ARG A 108 -10.74 5.22 10.86
CA ARG A 108 -11.02 5.34 12.29
C ARG A 108 -10.04 4.52 13.13
N TYR A 109 -9.74 3.29 12.74
CA TYR A 109 -8.77 2.45 13.41
C TYR A 109 -7.38 3.11 13.41
N TYR A 110 -6.93 3.59 12.26
CA TYR A 110 -5.64 4.27 12.16
C TYR A 110 -5.58 5.55 13.01
N LEU A 111 -6.64 6.36 12.98
CA LEU A 111 -6.71 7.56 13.81
C LEU A 111 -6.67 7.22 15.32
N GLU A 112 -7.42 6.20 15.74
CA GLU A 112 -7.46 5.75 17.14
C GLU A 112 -6.09 5.23 17.61
N LYS A 113 -5.42 4.40 16.80
CA LYS A 113 -4.21 3.68 17.20
C LYS A 113 -2.92 4.46 16.97
N PHE A 114 -2.87 5.27 15.92
CA PHE A 114 -1.65 5.96 15.49
C PHE A 114 -1.76 7.49 15.47
N GLY A 115 -2.93 8.05 15.81
CA GLY A 115 -3.17 9.49 15.82
C GLY A 115 -3.20 10.14 14.43
N LYS A 116 -3.21 9.34 13.36
CA LYS A 116 -3.24 9.80 11.97
C LYS A 116 -3.97 8.81 11.07
N THR A 117 -4.44 9.28 9.93
CA THR A 117 -5.08 8.46 8.90
C THR A 117 -4.09 8.15 7.76
N ALA A 118 -4.38 7.14 6.95
CA ALA A 118 -3.70 6.96 5.68
C ALA A 118 -4.16 8.05 4.71
N ASN A 119 -3.22 8.70 4.04
CA ASN A 119 -3.49 9.80 3.11
C ASN A 119 -3.33 9.41 1.63
N PHE A 120 -2.89 8.20 1.36
CA PHE A 120 -2.81 7.63 0.02
C PHE A 120 -3.37 6.21 0.00
N GLY A 121 -4.07 5.88 -1.10
CA GLY A 121 -4.58 4.55 -1.37
C GLY A 121 -3.49 3.68 -1.99
N TYR A 122 -3.49 2.40 -1.66
CA TYR A 122 -2.53 1.42 -2.15
C TYR A 122 -3.25 0.10 -2.40
N ASN A 123 -3.28 -0.34 -3.66
CA ASN A 123 -3.88 -1.61 -4.05
C ASN A 123 -3.21 -2.12 -5.33
N VAL A 124 -2.18 -2.93 -5.19
CA VAL A 124 -1.26 -3.24 -6.29
C VAL A 124 -1.63 -4.48 -7.08
N ASP A 125 -2.41 -5.40 -6.51
CA ASP A 125 -2.75 -6.67 -7.17
C ASP A 125 -4.24 -6.84 -7.51
N SER A 126 -5.03 -5.76 -7.50
CA SER A 126 -6.43 -5.81 -7.97
C SER A 126 -6.49 -5.89 -9.49
N PHE A 127 -7.24 -6.87 -10.01
CA PHE A 127 -7.33 -7.16 -11.46
C PHE A 127 -8.28 -6.22 -12.21
N GLY A 128 -8.24 -4.96 -11.90
CA GLY A 128 -9.03 -3.89 -12.46
C GLY A 128 -9.65 -3.01 -11.38
N HIS A 129 -10.13 -1.84 -11.78
CA HIS A 129 -10.64 -0.83 -10.87
C HIS A 129 -11.94 -0.24 -11.44
N ASN A 130 -12.97 -0.09 -10.60
CA ASN A 130 -14.20 0.55 -11.02
C ASN A 130 -14.03 2.07 -11.17
N GLY A 131 -14.78 2.68 -12.12
CA GLY A 131 -14.67 4.09 -12.43
C GLY A 131 -15.10 5.05 -11.31
N MET A 132 -15.75 4.55 -10.25
CA MET A 132 -16.16 5.35 -9.08
C MET A 132 -15.14 5.36 -7.95
N LEU A 133 -14.03 4.63 -8.11
CA LEU A 133 -13.02 4.53 -7.05
C LEU A 133 -12.42 5.89 -6.63
N PRO A 134 -12.14 6.86 -7.54
CA PRO A 134 -11.70 8.19 -7.14
C PRO A 134 -12.67 8.91 -6.21
N GLN A 135 -13.98 8.81 -6.44
CA GLN A 135 -15.01 9.36 -5.55
C GLN A 135 -14.92 8.74 -4.15
N LEU A 136 -14.90 7.41 -4.08
CA LEU A 136 -14.85 6.67 -2.82
C LEU A 136 -13.59 7.03 -2.03
N LEU A 137 -12.42 7.01 -2.68
CA LEU A 137 -11.15 7.38 -2.07
C LEU A 137 -11.17 8.83 -1.54
N LYS A 138 -11.66 9.77 -2.36
CA LYS A 138 -11.74 11.18 -2.00
C LYS A 138 -12.62 11.40 -0.77
N HIS A 139 -13.78 10.76 -0.69
CA HIS A 139 -14.66 10.81 0.47
C HIS A 139 -14.05 10.14 1.71
N GLY A 140 -13.16 9.16 1.52
CA GLY A 140 -12.37 8.55 2.60
C GLY A 140 -11.14 9.35 3.03
N GLY A 141 -10.95 10.59 2.50
CA GLY A 141 -9.81 11.44 2.83
C GLY A 141 -8.52 11.10 2.07
N ILE A 142 -8.61 10.28 1.03
CA ILE A 142 -7.47 9.81 0.22
C ILE A 142 -7.37 10.65 -1.05
N GLY A 143 -6.27 11.39 -1.19
CA GLY A 143 -6.04 12.28 -2.33
C GLY A 143 -5.14 11.70 -3.42
N THR A 144 -4.45 10.60 -3.11
CA THR A 144 -3.53 9.92 -4.04
C THR A 144 -3.77 8.41 -4.04
N TYR A 145 -3.43 7.75 -5.14
CA TYR A 145 -3.64 6.30 -5.28
C TYR A 145 -2.48 5.64 -6.02
N VAL A 146 -2.02 4.52 -5.51
CA VAL A 146 -0.96 3.71 -6.12
C VAL A 146 -1.50 2.33 -6.46
N PHE A 147 -1.30 1.89 -7.69
CA PHE A 147 -1.68 0.56 -8.14
C PHE A 147 -0.70 0.04 -9.21
N MET A 148 -0.74 -1.27 -9.48
CA MET A 148 0.03 -1.89 -10.54
C MET A 148 -0.87 -2.53 -11.60
N ARG A 149 -1.75 -3.43 -11.21
CA ARG A 149 -2.67 -4.10 -12.14
C ARG A 149 -3.92 -3.26 -12.47
N PRO A 150 -4.44 -3.35 -13.71
CA PRO A 150 -3.84 -4.09 -14.83
C PRO A 150 -2.51 -3.45 -15.24
N ASP A 151 -1.51 -4.27 -15.56
CA ASP A 151 -0.21 -3.79 -16.01
C ASP A 151 -0.24 -3.31 -17.48
N LYS A 152 0.89 -2.82 -17.98
CA LYS A 152 0.98 -2.25 -19.33
C LYS A 152 0.67 -3.28 -20.42
N VAL A 153 0.93 -4.56 -20.16
CA VAL A 153 0.64 -5.65 -21.12
C VAL A 153 -0.84 -6.00 -21.08
N GLU A 154 -1.42 -6.06 -19.89
CA GLU A 154 -2.85 -6.35 -19.68
C GLU A 154 -3.75 -5.21 -20.21
N ASN A 155 -3.34 -3.97 -20.02
CA ASN A 155 -4.07 -2.80 -20.55
C ASN A 155 -3.10 -1.68 -20.99
N PRO A 156 -2.67 -1.69 -22.26
CA PRO A 156 -1.75 -0.70 -22.78
C PRO A 156 -2.39 0.70 -22.97
N SER A 157 -3.72 0.81 -22.95
CA SER A 157 -4.41 2.10 -23.11
C SER A 157 -4.45 2.94 -21.84
N LEU A 158 -4.24 2.35 -20.67
CA LEU A 158 -4.17 3.09 -19.41
C LEU A 158 -2.83 3.84 -19.31
N PRO A 159 -2.84 5.11 -18.81
CA PRO A 159 -1.60 5.82 -18.55
C PRO A 159 -0.67 5.06 -17.61
N THR A 160 0.62 5.16 -17.86
CA THR A 160 1.67 4.69 -16.94
C THR A 160 2.29 5.86 -16.19
N GLY A 161 2.85 5.60 -15.00
CA GLY A 161 3.39 6.65 -14.16
C GLY A 161 2.30 7.50 -13.52
N LEU A 162 2.52 8.80 -13.46
CA LEU A 162 1.69 9.75 -12.74
C LEU A 162 0.62 10.37 -13.63
N PHE A 163 -0.66 10.31 -13.21
CA PHE A 163 -1.79 10.93 -13.90
C PHE A 163 -2.92 11.29 -12.92
N ASN A 164 -3.84 12.15 -13.36
CA ASN A 164 -5.06 12.43 -12.63
C ASN A 164 -6.18 11.47 -13.08
N TRP A 165 -6.71 10.71 -12.14
CA TRP A 165 -7.88 9.87 -12.38
C TRP A 165 -9.14 10.54 -11.87
N GLN A 166 -10.15 10.64 -12.72
CA GLN A 166 -11.42 11.31 -12.42
C GLN A 166 -12.58 10.33 -12.55
N SER A 167 -13.44 10.31 -11.55
CA SER A 167 -14.74 9.64 -11.59
C SER A 167 -15.84 10.50 -12.21
N PRO A 168 -16.99 9.92 -12.63
CA PRO A 168 -18.09 10.65 -13.28
C PRO A 168 -18.66 11.81 -12.47
N ASP A 169 -18.59 11.79 -11.15
CA ASP A 169 -19.01 12.90 -10.27
C ASP A 169 -18.04 14.09 -10.26
N GLY A 170 -16.91 13.98 -10.96
CA GLY A 170 -15.86 15.00 -10.99
C GLY A 170 -14.79 14.87 -9.92
N SER A 171 -14.92 13.94 -8.96
CA SER A 171 -13.89 13.66 -7.95
C SER A 171 -12.60 13.20 -8.62
N ARG A 172 -11.44 13.72 -8.14
CA ARG A 172 -10.13 13.43 -8.70
C ARG A 172 -9.15 12.97 -7.65
N VAL A 173 -8.35 11.98 -7.99
CA VAL A 173 -7.19 11.53 -7.21
C VAL A 173 -5.94 11.55 -8.09
N LEU A 174 -4.82 11.98 -7.53
CA LEU A 174 -3.53 11.85 -8.19
C LEU A 174 -3.11 10.39 -8.12
N THR A 175 -2.90 9.78 -9.26
CA THR A 175 -2.71 8.33 -9.34
C THR A 175 -1.35 8.02 -9.92
N TYR A 176 -0.68 7.02 -9.36
CA TYR A 176 0.55 6.46 -9.87
C TYR A 176 0.35 4.99 -10.21
N ARG A 177 0.44 4.65 -11.50
CA ARG A 177 0.51 3.26 -11.94
C ARG A 177 1.96 2.84 -12.00
N LEU A 178 2.30 1.80 -11.23
CA LEU A 178 3.65 1.25 -11.24
C LEU A 178 4.03 0.81 -12.67
N THR A 179 5.24 1.13 -13.07
CA THR A 179 5.77 0.80 -14.40
C THR A 179 6.42 -0.57 -14.45
N THR A 180 6.76 -1.10 -13.28
CA THR A 180 7.36 -2.42 -13.05
C THR A 180 6.47 -3.23 -12.10
N SER A 181 6.89 -4.44 -11.75
CA SER A 181 6.19 -5.26 -10.76
C SER A 181 6.26 -4.66 -9.36
N TYR A 182 5.22 -4.91 -8.54
CA TYR A 182 5.25 -4.62 -7.10
C TYR A 182 6.11 -5.62 -6.31
N SER A 183 6.44 -6.76 -6.92
CA SER A 183 7.27 -7.84 -6.37
C SER A 183 8.61 -7.93 -7.10
N ASP A 184 9.25 -6.79 -7.39
CA ASP A 184 10.51 -6.78 -8.10
C ASP A 184 11.64 -7.20 -7.14
N ASP A 185 11.90 -8.50 -7.07
CA ASP A 185 12.95 -9.13 -6.25
C ASP A 185 14.38 -8.88 -6.81
N TYR A 186 14.50 -8.11 -7.89
CA TYR A 186 15.72 -7.96 -8.67
C TYR A 186 16.45 -6.65 -8.47
N TYR A 187 16.36 -6.02 -7.30
CA TYR A 187 17.20 -4.87 -6.99
C TYR A 187 18.64 -5.30 -6.73
N SER A 188 19.35 -5.62 -7.80
CA SER A 188 20.81 -5.68 -7.74
C SER A 188 21.38 -4.30 -8.06
N PRO A 189 22.46 -3.88 -7.38
CA PRO A 189 23.14 -2.63 -7.71
C PRO A 189 23.59 -2.54 -9.18
N GLU A 190 23.83 -3.66 -9.83
CA GLU A 190 24.21 -3.73 -11.24
C GLU A 190 23.07 -3.33 -12.19
N ARG A 191 21.82 -3.50 -11.79
CA ARG A 191 20.63 -3.12 -12.58
C ARG A 191 20.12 -1.72 -12.31
N PHE A 192 20.74 -0.99 -11.37
CA PHE A 192 20.38 0.38 -11.05
C PHE A 192 20.32 1.33 -12.25
N PRO A 193 21.26 1.28 -13.21
CA PRO A 193 21.20 2.13 -14.42
C PRO A 193 19.94 1.87 -15.26
N GLU A 194 19.53 0.61 -15.38
CA GLU A 194 18.32 0.21 -16.11
C GLU A 194 17.05 0.81 -15.48
N TYR A 195 16.91 0.72 -14.15
CA TYR A 195 15.75 1.27 -13.42
C TYR A 195 15.72 2.80 -13.43
N ALA A 196 16.86 3.43 -13.46
CA ALA A 196 16.99 4.88 -13.53
C ALA A 196 16.79 5.45 -14.94
N GLY A 197 16.53 4.59 -15.96
CA GLY A 197 16.45 5.02 -17.37
C GLY A 197 17.76 5.61 -17.87
N LEU A 198 18.89 5.12 -17.38
CA LEU A 198 20.25 5.58 -17.70
C LEU A 198 20.96 4.64 -18.70
N SER A 199 20.22 3.67 -19.28
CA SER A 199 20.72 2.74 -20.31
C SER A 199 20.51 3.29 -21.70
#